data_5efe522b463afe967902ca0d27a70e18
#
_entry.id   5efe522b463afe967902ca0d27a70e18
#
_cell.length_a   1.000
_cell.length_b   1.000
_cell.length_c   1.000
_cell.angle_alpha   90.00
_cell.angle_beta   90.00
_cell.angle_gamma   90.00
#
_symmetry.space_group_name_H-M   'P 1'
#
loop_
_entity.id
_entity.type
_entity.pdbx_description
1 polymer ?
#
loop_
_entity_poly.entity_id
_entity_poly.type
_entity_poly.pdbx_seq_one_letter_code
_entity_poly.pdbx_strand_id
1 'polypeptide(L)'
;AETSQRVLEQVNWSLDSYLRSMMRVSDTVYYRVIKNADLEQSGTEQELRDALELLYAKDRDVLVSLALFDSDGGLISATPLTELKNSVTPSREEWFTAAMERIENLHFSTPHVQNLFEDPDSRYHWVVSLSRHVELTGGGVIRSGVLLVDMNFSGIEQICKDVSFSDGQGYLYLIDRNGEIIYHPRQQLIYAGLLEENNQAAAAYSDGTYTEVFRSQRRQVTVKTVGYTGWKLVGVA
;
A
#
# COMPACT_ATOMS: atom_id res chain seq x y z
N ALA A 1 -6.22 28.95 -9.14
CA ALA A 1 -4.90 28.30 -9.09
C ALA A 1 -4.47 28.06 -7.65
N GLU A 2 -4.53 29.05 -6.79
CA GLU A 2 -4.10 28.96 -5.39
C GLU A 2 -4.96 28.00 -4.58
N THR A 3 -6.28 28.02 -4.80
CA THR A 3 -7.21 27.11 -4.12
C THR A 3 -7.00 25.66 -4.54
N SER A 4 -6.72 25.42 -5.81
CA SER A 4 -6.46 24.09 -6.33
C SER A 4 -5.17 23.49 -5.76
N GLN A 5 -4.13 24.31 -5.61
CA GLN A 5 -2.88 23.86 -4.98
C GLN A 5 -3.07 23.52 -3.52
N ARG A 6 -3.87 24.30 -2.78
CA ARG A 6 -4.21 23.99 -1.38
C ARG A 6 -4.94 22.67 -1.23
N VAL A 7 -5.86 22.39 -2.13
CA VAL A 7 -6.59 21.12 -2.14
C VAL A 7 -5.63 19.96 -2.34
N LEU A 8 -4.72 20.07 -3.31
CA LEU A 8 -3.72 19.03 -3.55
C LEU A 8 -2.77 18.84 -2.36
N GLU A 9 -2.34 19.93 -1.73
CA GLU A 9 -1.49 19.85 -0.55
C GLU A 9 -2.20 19.16 0.61
N GLN A 10 -3.48 19.46 0.81
CA GLN A 10 -4.27 18.82 1.88
C GLN A 10 -4.47 17.34 1.61
N VAL A 11 -4.82 16.97 0.38
CA VAL A 11 -4.96 15.56 0.00
C VAL A 11 -3.63 14.83 0.12
N ASN A 12 -2.55 15.45 -0.33
CA ASN A 12 -1.21 14.90 -0.19
C ASN A 12 -0.85 14.64 1.27
N TRP A 13 -1.14 15.61 2.14
CA TRP A 13 -0.89 15.44 3.58
C TRP A 13 -1.69 14.26 4.15
N SER A 14 -2.95 14.12 3.77
CA SER A 14 -3.81 13.02 4.24
C SER A 14 -3.32 11.66 3.74
N LEU A 15 -2.92 11.59 2.47
CA LEU A 15 -2.34 10.36 1.90
C LEU A 15 -1.02 9.99 2.58
N ASP A 16 -0.14 10.97 2.77
CA ASP A 16 1.13 10.76 3.45
C ASP A 16 0.92 10.27 4.88
N SER A 17 -0.03 10.86 5.60
CA SER A 17 -0.38 10.43 6.97
C SER A 17 -0.90 8.99 7.00
N TYR A 18 -1.73 8.62 6.03
CA TYR A 18 -2.24 7.26 5.91
C TYR A 18 -1.09 6.25 5.67
N LEU A 19 -0.22 6.55 4.74
CA LEU A 19 0.93 5.70 4.42
C LEU A 19 1.92 5.61 5.58
N ARG A 20 2.13 6.71 6.29
CA ARG A 20 2.96 6.71 7.50
C ARG A 20 2.37 5.85 8.62
N SER A 21 1.05 5.76 8.70
CA SER A 21 0.42 4.86 9.68
C SER A 21 0.74 3.39 9.39
N MET A 22 0.80 3.00 8.11
CA MET A 22 1.27 1.67 7.71
C MET A 22 2.73 1.43 8.14
N MET A 23 3.58 2.43 7.90
CA MET A 23 4.99 2.36 8.29
C MET A 23 5.15 2.19 9.80
N ARG A 24 4.37 2.92 10.59
CA ARG A 24 4.40 2.79 12.06
C ARG A 24 3.97 1.41 12.53
N VAL A 25 2.93 0.84 11.93
CA VAL A 25 2.50 -0.54 12.23
C VAL A 25 3.63 -1.50 11.93
N SER A 26 4.23 -1.39 10.76
CA SER A 26 5.36 -2.21 10.34
C SER A 26 6.54 -2.10 11.30
N ASP A 27 6.91 -0.89 11.69
CA ASP A 27 8.02 -0.65 12.62
C ASP A 27 7.72 -1.23 14.01
N THR A 28 6.50 -1.07 14.49
CA THR A 28 6.09 -1.62 15.78
C THR A 28 6.17 -3.15 15.78
N VAL A 29 5.66 -3.79 14.74
CA VAL A 29 5.73 -5.24 14.61
C VAL A 29 7.19 -5.70 14.57
N TYR A 30 8.00 -5.07 13.75
CA TYR A 30 9.39 -5.50 13.58
C TYR A 30 10.22 -5.25 14.84
N TYR A 31 10.30 -4.02 15.29
CA TYR A 31 11.24 -3.64 16.34
C TYR A 31 10.81 -4.06 17.75
N ARG A 32 9.52 -4.14 18.01
CA ARG A 32 9.01 -4.50 19.33
C ARG A 32 8.67 -5.98 19.50
N VAL A 33 8.33 -6.66 18.41
CA VAL A 33 7.85 -8.04 18.48
C VAL A 33 8.86 -9.00 17.84
N ILE A 34 9.13 -8.84 16.54
CA ILE A 34 9.90 -9.81 15.77
C ILE A 34 11.38 -9.83 16.19
N LYS A 35 11.98 -8.67 16.30
CA LYS A 35 13.42 -8.52 16.53
C LYS A 35 13.89 -9.13 17.86
N ASN A 36 13.00 -9.14 18.86
CA ASN A 36 13.30 -9.66 20.20
C ASN A 36 12.88 -11.12 20.39
N ALA A 37 12.27 -11.74 19.38
CA ALA A 37 11.78 -13.11 19.47
C ALA A 37 12.84 -14.09 19.02
N ASP A 38 13.07 -15.16 19.81
CA ASP A 38 13.83 -16.32 19.39
C ASP A 38 12.86 -17.37 18.86
N LEU A 39 12.81 -17.53 17.54
CA LEU A 39 11.83 -18.40 16.87
C LEU A 39 12.02 -19.89 17.15
N GLU A 40 13.20 -20.30 17.64
CA GLU A 40 13.45 -21.68 18.02
C GLU A 40 13.11 -21.97 19.49
N GLN A 41 12.84 -20.92 20.27
CA GLN A 41 12.45 -21.08 21.66
C GLN A 41 11.01 -21.56 21.77
N SER A 42 10.75 -22.53 22.63
CA SER A 42 9.39 -23.04 22.90
C SER A 42 8.48 -21.93 23.39
N GLY A 43 7.28 -21.85 22.84
CA GLY A 43 6.26 -20.85 23.19
C GLY A 43 6.37 -19.53 22.45
N THR A 44 7.45 -19.25 21.75
CA THR A 44 7.64 -18.00 21.00
C THR A 44 6.62 -17.84 19.89
N GLU A 45 6.26 -18.91 19.21
CA GLU A 45 5.27 -18.87 18.13
C GLU A 45 3.92 -18.36 18.63
N GLN A 46 3.48 -18.82 19.80
CA GLN A 46 2.23 -18.38 20.40
C GLN A 46 2.34 -16.91 20.88
N GLU A 47 3.45 -16.53 21.48
CA GLU A 47 3.67 -15.14 21.91
C GLU A 47 3.66 -14.20 20.71
N LEU A 48 4.27 -14.60 19.60
CA LEU A 48 4.28 -13.83 18.36
C LEU A 48 2.86 -13.65 17.82
N ARG A 49 2.09 -14.73 17.76
CA ARG A 49 0.70 -14.69 17.32
C ARG A 49 -0.14 -13.75 18.18
N ASP A 50 -0.02 -13.88 19.50
CA ASP A 50 -0.76 -13.05 20.45
C ASP A 50 -0.42 -11.56 20.27
N ALA A 51 0.86 -11.26 20.05
CA ALA A 51 1.30 -9.89 19.82
C ALA A 51 0.75 -9.32 18.51
N LEU A 52 0.75 -10.11 17.43
CA LEU A 52 0.17 -9.70 16.15
C LEU A 52 -1.34 -9.48 16.27
N GLU A 53 -2.04 -10.36 16.96
CA GLU A 53 -3.48 -10.23 17.19
C GLU A 53 -3.82 -8.96 17.96
N LEU A 54 -3.02 -8.62 18.96
CA LEU A 54 -3.21 -7.39 19.75
C LEU A 54 -3.02 -6.14 18.89
N LEU A 55 -1.97 -6.10 18.08
CA LEU A 55 -1.71 -4.99 17.16
C LEU A 55 -2.80 -4.86 16.10
N TYR A 56 -3.25 -5.98 15.55
CA TYR A 56 -4.36 -6.00 14.61
C TYR A 56 -5.65 -5.45 15.26
N ALA A 57 -5.99 -5.91 16.44
CA ALA A 57 -7.20 -5.49 17.14
C ALA A 57 -7.22 -3.97 17.40
N LYS A 58 -6.06 -3.39 17.67
CA LYS A 58 -5.93 -1.95 17.91
C LYS A 58 -6.26 -1.12 16.67
N ASP A 59 -5.87 -1.57 15.48
CA ASP A 59 -6.00 -0.82 14.24
C ASP A 59 -6.88 -1.53 13.20
N ARG A 60 -7.77 -2.42 13.63
CA ARG A 60 -8.59 -3.24 12.73
C ARG A 60 -9.52 -2.47 11.80
N ASP A 61 -9.76 -1.19 12.08
CA ASP A 61 -10.56 -0.34 11.18
C ASP A 61 -9.83 -0.07 9.87
N VAL A 62 -8.51 -0.12 9.88
CA VAL A 62 -7.67 0.15 8.71
C VAL A 62 -6.85 -1.06 8.29
N LEU A 63 -6.42 -1.91 9.25
CA LEU A 63 -5.67 -3.12 8.95
C LEU A 63 -6.58 -4.23 8.45
N VAL A 64 -6.16 -4.87 7.37
CA VAL A 64 -6.78 -6.09 6.85
C VAL A 64 -6.05 -7.32 7.36
N SER A 65 -4.71 -7.30 7.32
CA SER A 65 -3.92 -8.42 7.81
C SER A 65 -2.49 -8.01 8.13
N LEU A 66 -1.87 -8.81 8.99
CA LEU A 66 -0.43 -8.82 9.28
C LEU A 66 0.06 -10.23 9.03
N ALA A 67 1.19 -10.38 8.34
CA ALA A 67 1.74 -11.70 8.06
C ALA A 67 3.27 -11.66 8.05
N LEU A 68 3.88 -12.69 8.63
CA LEU A 68 5.33 -12.87 8.68
C LEU A 68 5.71 -14.17 7.97
N PHE A 69 6.67 -14.07 7.06
CA PHE A 69 7.14 -15.19 6.24
C PHE A 69 8.63 -15.40 6.45
N ASP A 70 9.08 -16.65 6.34
CA ASP A 70 10.51 -16.96 6.27
C ASP A 70 11.07 -16.70 4.86
N SER A 71 12.36 -16.92 4.67
CA SER A 71 13.05 -16.64 3.41
C SER A 71 12.58 -17.51 2.24
N ASP A 72 11.96 -18.64 2.52
CA ASP A 72 11.42 -19.54 1.49
C ASP A 72 9.95 -19.25 1.17
N GLY A 73 9.35 -18.27 1.86
CA GLY A 73 7.95 -17.92 1.70
C GLY A 73 7.02 -18.74 2.59
N GLY A 74 7.56 -19.50 3.53
CA GLY A 74 6.78 -20.21 4.53
C GLY A 74 6.14 -19.24 5.51
N LEU A 75 4.87 -19.45 5.84
CA LEU A 75 4.16 -18.61 6.80
C LEU A 75 4.61 -18.94 8.22
N ILE A 76 5.11 -17.94 8.94
CA ILE A 76 5.48 -18.08 10.35
C ILE A 76 4.29 -17.75 11.24
N SER A 77 3.64 -16.62 10.98
CA SER A 77 2.46 -16.18 11.74
C SER A 77 1.65 -15.18 10.93
N ALA A 78 0.36 -15.15 11.14
CA ALA A 78 -0.55 -14.20 10.50
C ALA A 78 -1.78 -13.96 11.35
N THR A 79 -2.42 -12.83 11.12
CA THR A 79 -3.69 -12.45 11.75
C THR A 79 -4.48 -11.54 10.82
N PRO A 80 -5.82 -11.53 10.77
CA PRO A 80 -6.74 -12.42 11.50
C PRO A 80 -6.88 -13.81 10.86
N LEU A 81 -6.61 -13.93 9.56
CA LEU A 81 -6.60 -15.19 8.85
C LEU A 81 -5.21 -15.82 8.98
N THR A 82 -5.16 -17.13 9.17
CA THR A 82 -3.92 -17.82 9.56
C THR A 82 -3.50 -18.92 8.60
N GLU A 83 -4.31 -19.23 7.60
CA GLU A 83 -4.07 -20.36 6.71
C GLU A 83 -3.95 -19.88 5.27
N LEU A 84 -2.79 -20.12 4.65
CA LEU A 84 -2.56 -19.79 3.25
C LEU A 84 -3.37 -20.70 2.33
N LYS A 85 -3.86 -20.15 1.23
CA LYS A 85 -4.45 -20.95 0.16
C LYS A 85 -3.38 -21.85 -0.47
N ASN A 86 -3.78 -23.07 -0.82
CA ASN A 86 -2.88 -24.03 -1.47
C ASN A 86 -2.38 -23.56 -2.84
N SER A 87 -3.15 -22.70 -3.50
CA SER A 87 -2.79 -22.16 -4.82
C SER A 87 -1.79 -21.03 -4.78
N VAL A 88 -1.45 -20.52 -3.58
CA VAL A 88 -0.57 -19.35 -3.41
C VAL A 88 0.85 -19.81 -3.10
N THR A 89 1.80 -19.20 -3.78
CA THR A 89 3.24 -19.36 -3.52
C THR A 89 3.80 -17.99 -3.16
N PRO A 90 3.88 -17.63 -1.86
CA PRO A 90 4.30 -16.29 -1.43
C PRO A 90 5.63 -15.85 -2.01
N SER A 91 6.62 -16.75 -2.12
CA SER A 91 7.95 -16.43 -2.65
C SER A 91 7.95 -15.97 -4.11
N ARG A 92 6.86 -16.18 -4.86
CA ARG A 92 6.70 -15.73 -6.24
C ARG A 92 5.92 -14.43 -6.35
N GLU A 93 5.34 -13.96 -5.26
CA GLU A 93 4.59 -12.72 -5.26
C GLU A 93 5.52 -11.51 -5.36
N GLU A 94 5.05 -10.48 -6.05
CA GLU A 94 5.84 -9.25 -6.28
C GLU A 94 6.26 -8.58 -4.99
N TRP A 95 5.35 -8.47 -4.01
CA TRP A 95 5.65 -7.86 -2.71
C TRP A 95 6.74 -8.63 -1.95
N PHE A 96 6.81 -9.95 -2.11
CA PHE A 96 7.82 -10.79 -1.47
C PHE A 96 9.19 -10.59 -2.11
N THR A 97 9.26 -10.69 -3.43
CA THR A 97 10.53 -10.53 -4.17
C THR A 97 11.09 -9.13 -4.00
N ALA A 98 10.24 -8.09 -4.03
CA ALA A 98 10.66 -6.71 -3.81
C ALA A 98 11.27 -6.51 -2.41
N ALA A 99 10.65 -7.08 -1.38
CA ALA A 99 11.18 -7.02 -0.01
C ALA A 99 12.52 -7.76 0.12
N MET A 100 12.65 -8.92 -0.50
CA MET A 100 13.88 -9.72 -0.44
C MET A 100 15.03 -9.09 -1.21
N GLU A 101 14.77 -8.41 -2.30
CA GLU A 101 15.78 -7.70 -3.10
C GLU A 101 16.37 -6.49 -2.36
N ARG A 102 15.63 -5.93 -1.40
CA ARG A 102 16.07 -4.80 -0.56
C ARG A 102 16.47 -3.55 -1.35
N ILE A 103 15.91 -3.35 -2.54
CA ILE A 103 16.13 -2.14 -3.32
C ILE A 103 15.55 -0.94 -2.57
N GLU A 104 14.41 -1.17 -1.91
CA GLU A 104 13.75 -0.21 -1.04
C GLU A 104 13.69 -0.76 0.39
N ASN A 105 13.77 0.12 1.40
CA ASN A 105 13.58 -0.29 2.79
C ASN A 105 12.15 -0.79 3.03
N LEU A 106 11.20 -0.11 2.43
CA LEU A 106 9.78 -0.42 2.50
C LEU A 106 9.23 -0.42 1.09
N HIS A 107 8.55 -1.48 0.72
CA HIS A 107 7.93 -1.59 -0.60
C HIS A 107 6.41 -1.44 -0.49
N PHE A 108 5.84 -0.51 -1.25
CA PHE A 108 4.38 -0.31 -1.33
C PHE A 108 3.87 -0.90 -2.64
N SER A 109 2.97 -1.85 -2.53
CA SER A 109 2.27 -2.42 -3.69
C SER A 109 1.03 -1.59 -4.01
N THR A 110 0.71 -1.49 -5.29
CA THR A 110 -0.52 -0.84 -5.75
C THR A 110 -1.76 -1.61 -5.28
N PRO A 111 -2.93 -0.97 -5.28
CA PRO A 111 -4.16 -1.62 -4.84
C PRO A 111 -4.43 -2.92 -5.57
N HIS A 112 -4.78 -3.92 -4.81
CA HIS A 112 -5.09 -5.25 -5.32
C HIS A 112 -6.01 -5.98 -4.33
N VAL A 113 -6.61 -7.08 -4.79
CA VAL A 113 -7.39 -7.94 -3.92
C VAL A 113 -6.43 -8.79 -3.09
N GLN A 114 -6.61 -8.77 -1.78
CA GLN A 114 -5.86 -9.67 -0.90
C GLN A 114 -6.39 -11.09 -1.10
N ASN A 115 -5.52 -11.97 -1.56
CA ASN A 115 -5.89 -13.29 -2.05
C ASN A 115 -5.03 -14.42 -1.50
N LEU A 116 -4.33 -14.17 -0.39
CA LEU A 116 -3.35 -15.12 0.15
C LEU A 116 -3.97 -16.19 1.06
N PHE A 117 -5.02 -15.82 1.80
CA PHE A 117 -5.52 -16.63 2.90
C PHE A 117 -6.88 -17.24 2.64
N GLU A 118 -7.08 -18.45 3.16
CA GLU A 118 -8.40 -19.05 3.23
C GLU A 118 -9.30 -18.20 4.14
N ASP A 119 -10.46 -17.81 3.62
CA ASP A 119 -11.45 -17.03 4.34
C ASP A 119 -12.78 -17.78 4.32
N PRO A 120 -13.27 -18.26 5.50
CA PRO A 120 -14.56 -18.96 5.58
C PRO A 120 -15.74 -18.11 5.09
N ASP A 121 -15.63 -16.77 5.21
CA ASP A 121 -16.68 -15.84 4.79
C ASP A 121 -16.54 -15.43 3.33
N SER A 122 -15.50 -15.91 2.62
CA SER A 122 -15.23 -15.63 1.21
C SER A 122 -15.28 -14.14 0.85
N ARG A 123 -14.80 -13.28 1.77
CA ARG A 123 -14.79 -11.83 1.57
C ARG A 123 -13.65 -11.42 0.66
N TYR A 124 -13.90 -10.39 -0.14
CA TYR A 124 -12.86 -9.72 -0.93
C TYR A 124 -12.45 -8.43 -0.25
N HIS A 125 -11.14 -8.30 -0.06
CA HIS A 125 -10.56 -7.09 0.52
C HIS A 125 -9.64 -6.44 -0.51
N TRP A 126 -9.97 -5.21 -0.91
CA TRP A 126 -9.05 -4.38 -1.66
C TRP A 126 -8.07 -3.75 -0.68
N VAL A 127 -6.79 -3.99 -0.91
CA VAL A 127 -5.72 -3.57 0.00
C VAL A 127 -4.63 -2.82 -0.75
N VAL A 128 -3.90 -2.02 0.03
CA VAL A 128 -2.56 -1.55 -0.30
C VAL A 128 -1.63 -2.31 0.63
N SER A 129 -0.56 -2.86 0.09
CA SER A 129 0.39 -3.65 0.86
C SER A 129 1.67 -2.90 1.09
N LEU A 130 2.18 -3.01 2.30
CA LEU A 130 3.54 -2.62 2.66
C LEU A 130 4.30 -3.91 2.99
N SER A 131 5.36 -4.18 2.27
CA SER A 131 6.25 -5.31 2.55
C SER A 131 7.65 -4.82 2.87
N ARG A 132 8.32 -5.53 3.75
CA ARG A 132 9.69 -5.20 4.13
C ARG A 132 10.48 -6.44 4.50
N HIS A 133 11.78 -6.38 4.25
CA HIS A 133 12.72 -7.37 4.75
C HIS A 133 12.85 -7.22 6.27
N VAL A 134 12.85 -8.34 6.97
CA VAL A 134 13.11 -8.41 8.40
C VAL A 134 14.19 -9.44 8.69
N GLU A 135 14.90 -9.25 9.79
CA GLU A 135 15.84 -10.25 10.32
C GLU A 135 15.12 -11.11 11.34
N LEU A 136 15.18 -12.43 11.16
CA LEU A 136 14.58 -13.41 12.05
C LEU A 136 15.69 -14.09 12.82
N THR A 137 15.55 -14.14 14.14
CA THR A 137 16.53 -14.78 15.02
C THR A 137 15.99 -16.10 15.56
N GLY A 138 16.79 -17.16 15.50
CA GLY A 138 16.44 -18.44 16.06
C GLY A 138 17.68 -19.27 16.35
N GLY A 139 17.83 -19.74 17.58
CA GLY A 139 18.98 -20.56 17.97
C GLY A 139 20.33 -19.88 17.76
N GLY A 140 20.41 -18.56 17.89
CA GLY A 140 21.62 -17.78 17.64
C GLY A 140 21.94 -17.52 16.18
N VAL A 141 21.08 -17.92 15.26
CA VAL A 141 21.24 -17.70 13.81
C VAL A 141 20.27 -16.63 13.34
N ILE A 142 20.76 -15.71 12.51
CA ILE A 142 19.96 -14.67 11.88
C ILE A 142 19.63 -15.10 10.46
N ARG A 143 18.35 -15.05 10.11
CA ARG A 143 17.84 -15.38 8.78
C ARG A 143 16.98 -14.25 8.26
N SER A 144 16.81 -14.20 6.94
CA SER A 144 15.92 -13.24 6.31
C SER A 144 14.46 -13.68 6.39
N GLY A 145 13.58 -12.70 6.48
CA GLY A 145 12.14 -12.92 6.36
C GLY A 145 11.47 -11.73 5.73
N VAL A 146 10.17 -11.81 5.54
CA VAL A 146 9.35 -10.74 4.98
C VAL A 146 8.14 -10.51 5.87
N LEU A 147 7.97 -9.25 6.25
CA LEU A 147 6.76 -8.78 6.94
C LEU A 147 5.84 -8.12 5.90
N LEU A 148 4.58 -8.53 5.90
CA LEU A 148 3.55 -7.98 5.03
C LEU A 148 2.47 -7.33 5.89
N VAL A 149 2.21 -6.04 5.62
CA VAL A 149 1.13 -5.26 6.24
C VAL A 149 0.14 -4.89 5.15
N ASP A 150 -1.08 -5.36 5.26
CA ASP A 150 -2.15 -5.03 4.33
C ASP A 150 -3.14 -4.08 5.00
N MET A 151 -3.36 -2.94 4.37
CA MET A 151 -4.35 -1.96 4.82
C MET A 151 -5.45 -1.79 3.78
N ASN A 152 -6.62 -1.41 4.28
CA ASN A 152 -7.80 -1.25 3.45
C ASN A 152 -7.63 -0.10 2.45
N PHE A 153 -7.81 -0.40 1.17
CA PHE A 153 -7.76 0.62 0.11
C PHE A 153 -8.84 1.69 0.28
N SER A 154 -9.96 1.36 0.91
CA SER A 154 -11.04 2.33 1.12
C SER A 154 -10.59 3.60 1.86
N GLY A 155 -9.56 3.53 2.68
CA GLY A 155 -8.98 4.70 3.33
C GLY A 155 -8.39 5.70 2.34
N ILE A 156 -7.67 5.20 1.33
CA ILE A 156 -7.13 6.02 0.25
C ILE A 156 -8.27 6.56 -0.63
N GLU A 157 -9.20 5.70 -0.97
CA GLU A 157 -10.35 6.06 -1.79
C GLU A 157 -11.15 7.20 -1.15
N GLN A 158 -11.44 7.12 0.14
CA GLN A 158 -12.17 8.17 0.86
C GLN A 158 -11.41 9.50 0.91
N ILE A 159 -10.09 9.46 1.07
CA ILE A 159 -9.27 10.68 1.04
C ILE A 159 -9.41 11.39 -0.30
N CYS A 160 -9.46 10.65 -1.40
CA CYS A 160 -9.50 11.21 -2.76
C CYS A 160 -10.92 11.52 -3.25
N LYS A 161 -11.92 10.74 -2.82
CA LYS A 161 -13.27 10.75 -3.38
C LYS A 161 -14.07 11.99 -3.06
N ASP A 162 -13.95 12.52 -1.85
CA ASP A 162 -14.78 13.62 -1.36
C ASP A 162 -14.17 14.98 -1.63
N VAL A 163 -13.20 15.05 -2.52
CA VAL A 163 -12.45 16.28 -2.80
C VAL A 163 -13.07 17.02 -3.98
N SER A 164 -13.42 18.30 -3.75
CA SER A 164 -13.77 19.22 -4.82
C SER A 164 -12.50 19.90 -5.32
N PHE A 165 -12.19 19.72 -6.59
CA PHE A 165 -11.05 20.31 -7.25
C PHE A 165 -11.49 21.31 -8.32
N SER A 166 -10.83 22.49 -8.35
CA SER A 166 -11.14 23.55 -9.31
C SER A 166 -12.64 23.97 -9.31
N ASP A 167 -13.19 24.18 -8.11
CA ASP A 167 -14.60 24.56 -7.88
C ASP A 167 -15.60 23.57 -8.51
N GLY A 168 -15.23 22.28 -8.50
CA GLY A 168 -16.07 21.22 -9.05
C GLY A 168 -15.95 21.04 -10.56
N GLN A 169 -15.11 21.83 -11.23
CA GLN A 169 -14.91 21.72 -12.68
C GLN A 169 -13.78 20.78 -13.06
N GLY A 170 -12.94 20.44 -12.09
CA GLY A 170 -11.83 19.54 -12.29
C GLY A 170 -11.97 18.26 -11.46
N TYR A 171 -10.94 17.46 -11.53
CA TYR A 171 -10.86 16.22 -10.77
C TYR A 171 -9.41 15.93 -10.41
N LEU A 172 -9.22 14.97 -9.50
CA LEU A 172 -7.89 14.47 -9.21
C LEU A 172 -7.82 12.95 -9.35
N TYR A 173 -6.65 12.48 -9.68
CA TYR A 173 -6.35 11.04 -9.69
C TYR A 173 -4.97 10.79 -9.09
N LEU A 174 -4.69 9.54 -8.78
CA LEU A 174 -3.46 9.10 -8.11
C LEU A 174 -2.82 7.99 -8.93
N ILE A 175 -1.52 8.11 -9.15
CA ILE A 175 -0.72 7.12 -9.89
C ILE A 175 0.49 6.69 -9.08
N ASP A 176 1.02 5.52 -9.39
CA ASP A 176 2.30 5.07 -8.86
C ASP A 176 3.48 5.63 -9.67
N ARG A 177 4.71 5.23 -9.31
CA ARG A 177 5.93 5.67 -9.99
C ARG A 177 5.97 5.30 -11.47
N ASN A 178 5.31 4.23 -11.85
CA ASN A 178 5.29 3.70 -13.22
C ASN A 178 4.12 4.24 -14.04
N GLY A 179 3.31 5.12 -13.45
CA GLY A 179 2.15 5.69 -14.10
C GLY A 179 0.91 4.83 -14.05
N GLU A 180 0.94 3.73 -13.29
CA GLU A 180 -0.25 2.92 -13.07
C GLU A 180 -1.25 3.66 -12.19
N ILE A 181 -2.53 3.62 -12.53
CA ILE A 181 -3.57 4.33 -11.79
C ILE A 181 -3.87 3.60 -10.49
N ILE A 182 -3.71 4.30 -9.38
CA ILE A 182 -4.09 3.84 -8.04
C ILE A 182 -5.53 4.20 -7.73
N TYR A 183 -5.91 5.43 -8.05
CA TYR A 183 -7.26 5.94 -7.86
C TYR A 183 -7.62 6.87 -9.01
N HIS A 184 -8.85 6.74 -9.51
CA HIS A 184 -9.43 7.67 -10.47
C HIS A 184 -10.94 7.78 -10.19
N PRO A 185 -11.54 8.98 -10.27
CA PRO A 185 -12.98 9.13 -10.01
C PRO A 185 -13.86 8.36 -10.98
N ARG A 186 -13.32 8.02 -12.17
CA ARG A 186 -14.00 7.23 -13.20
C ARG A 186 -13.26 5.94 -13.51
N GLN A 187 -12.74 5.29 -12.49
CA GLN A 187 -11.89 4.11 -12.62
C GLN A 187 -12.56 2.95 -13.36
N GLN A 188 -13.86 2.78 -13.18
CA GLN A 188 -14.61 1.74 -13.88
C GLN A 188 -14.61 1.95 -15.39
N LEU A 189 -14.71 3.20 -15.85
CA LEU A 189 -14.64 3.51 -17.28
C LEU A 189 -13.26 3.25 -17.85
N ILE A 190 -12.21 3.51 -17.07
CA ILE A 190 -10.82 3.25 -17.48
C ILE A 190 -10.58 1.75 -17.61
N TYR A 191 -11.01 0.96 -16.65
CA TYR A 191 -10.87 -0.49 -16.70
C TYR A 191 -11.66 -1.12 -17.83
N ALA A 192 -12.80 -0.55 -18.17
CA ALA A 192 -13.61 -1.00 -19.30
C ALA A 192 -13.08 -0.57 -20.68
N GLY A 193 -12.01 0.24 -20.71
CA GLY A 193 -11.47 0.80 -21.94
C GLY A 193 -12.30 1.90 -22.57
N LEU A 194 -13.29 2.44 -21.82
CA LEU A 194 -14.19 3.49 -22.31
C LEU A 194 -13.69 4.90 -22.06
N LEU A 195 -12.69 5.04 -21.20
CA LEU A 195 -12.06 6.32 -20.87
C LEU A 195 -10.55 6.12 -20.81
N GLU A 196 -9.80 7.05 -21.39
CA GLU A 196 -8.35 7.08 -21.26
C GLU A 196 -7.93 8.28 -20.44
N GLU A 197 -6.84 8.13 -19.70
CA GLU A 197 -6.20 9.20 -18.95
C GLU A 197 -4.73 9.34 -19.40
N ASN A 198 -4.17 10.53 -19.23
CA ASN A 198 -2.79 10.81 -19.61
C ASN A 198 -1.81 10.46 -18.47
N ASN A 199 -2.04 9.34 -17.83
CA ASN A 199 -1.31 8.89 -16.63
C ASN A 199 0.17 8.61 -16.90
N GLN A 200 0.53 8.08 -18.07
CA GLN A 200 1.93 7.81 -18.40
C GLN A 200 2.72 9.10 -18.57
N ALA A 201 2.15 10.12 -19.19
CA ALA A 201 2.78 11.44 -19.29
C ALA A 201 2.92 12.09 -17.92
N ALA A 202 1.87 11.98 -17.08
CA ALA A 202 1.89 12.53 -15.72
C ALA A 202 2.99 11.92 -14.87
N ALA A 203 3.29 10.65 -15.05
CA ALA A 203 4.38 9.97 -14.34
C ALA A 203 5.75 10.59 -14.60
N ALA A 204 5.93 11.19 -15.77
CA ALA A 204 7.18 11.86 -16.16
C ALA A 204 7.27 13.30 -15.68
N TYR A 205 6.17 13.90 -15.22
CA TYR A 205 6.18 15.29 -14.75
C TYR A 205 6.78 15.39 -13.34
N SER A 206 7.63 16.38 -13.12
CA SER A 206 8.03 16.81 -11.78
C SER A 206 6.88 17.56 -11.10
N ASP A 207 6.96 17.76 -9.79
CA ASP A 207 5.99 18.58 -9.08
C ASP A 207 5.88 19.97 -9.72
N GLY A 208 4.68 20.41 -10.00
CA GLY A 208 4.44 21.68 -10.67
C GLY A 208 3.12 21.69 -11.43
N THR A 209 2.93 22.75 -12.19
CA THR A 209 1.73 22.95 -13.01
C THR A 209 2.12 23.02 -14.49
N TYR A 210 1.35 22.30 -15.30
CA TYR A 210 1.60 22.13 -16.72
C TYR A 210 0.34 22.39 -17.52
N THR A 211 0.49 22.87 -18.76
CA THR A 211 -0.58 22.88 -19.74
C THR A 211 -0.35 21.72 -20.69
N GLU A 212 -1.35 20.88 -20.87
CA GLU A 212 -1.29 19.79 -21.82
C GLU A 212 -2.51 19.76 -22.75
N VAL A 213 -2.31 19.16 -23.91
CA VAL A 213 -3.39 18.85 -24.84
C VAL A 213 -3.53 17.34 -24.87
N PHE A 214 -4.67 16.84 -24.40
CA PHE A 214 -4.96 15.42 -24.38
C PHE A 214 -6.33 15.17 -24.99
N ARG A 215 -6.37 14.31 -26.00
CA ARG A 215 -7.60 14.03 -26.74
C ARG A 215 -8.28 15.28 -27.28
N SER A 216 -7.51 16.18 -27.87
CA SER A 216 -7.94 17.46 -28.44
C SER A 216 -8.52 18.43 -27.40
N GLN A 217 -8.35 18.17 -26.12
CA GLN A 217 -8.73 19.08 -25.05
C GLN A 217 -7.51 19.69 -24.40
N ARG A 218 -7.54 21.01 -24.27
CA ARG A 218 -6.52 21.74 -23.53
C ARG A 218 -6.89 21.75 -22.05
N ARG A 219 -5.95 21.34 -21.21
CA ARG A 219 -6.21 21.28 -19.77
C ARG A 219 -4.98 21.66 -18.97
N GLN A 220 -5.19 22.10 -17.77
CA GLN A 220 -4.15 22.41 -16.81
C GLN A 220 -3.99 21.24 -15.86
N VAL A 221 -2.76 20.80 -15.65
CA VAL A 221 -2.43 19.66 -14.81
C VAL A 221 -1.46 20.10 -13.74
N THR A 222 -1.80 19.80 -12.49
CA THR A 222 -0.92 20.06 -11.34
C THR A 222 -0.52 18.73 -10.71
N VAL A 223 0.79 18.53 -10.52
CA VAL A 223 1.35 17.28 -10.02
C VAL A 223 2.01 17.50 -8.67
N LYS A 224 1.76 16.60 -7.73
CA LYS A 224 2.36 16.60 -6.40
C LYS A 224 2.80 15.19 -6.03
N THR A 225 4.07 15.02 -5.69
CA THR A 225 4.61 13.73 -5.23
C THR A 225 4.17 13.45 -3.80
N VAL A 226 3.73 12.22 -3.55
CA VAL A 226 3.27 11.74 -2.25
C VAL A 226 4.40 11.01 -1.54
N GLY A 227 5.06 11.69 -0.61
CA GLY A 227 6.02 11.13 0.34
C GLY A 227 7.04 10.15 -0.24
N TYR A 228 7.32 9.10 0.52
CA TYR A 228 8.32 8.08 0.18
C TYR A 228 7.91 7.13 -0.93
N THR A 229 6.62 7.04 -1.23
CA THR A 229 6.13 6.07 -2.21
C THR A 229 6.53 6.45 -3.64
N GLY A 230 6.79 7.73 -3.89
CA GLY A 230 6.96 8.24 -5.22
C GLY A 230 5.66 8.26 -6.03
N TRP A 231 4.53 7.98 -5.39
CA TRP A 231 3.22 8.15 -6.01
C TRP A 231 2.99 9.62 -6.33
N LYS A 232 2.18 9.87 -7.33
CA LYS A 232 1.86 11.23 -7.74
C LYS A 232 0.38 11.47 -7.73
N LEU A 233 0.02 12.57 -7.07
CA LEU A 233 -1.33 13.11 -7.07
C LEU A 233 -1.43 14.11 -8.23
N VAL A 234 -2.40 13.91 -9.10
CA VAL A 234 -2.56 14.70 -10.33
C VAL A 234 -3.94 15.38 -10.31
N GLY A 235 -3.91 16.71 -10.29
CA GLY A 235 -5.13 17.53 -10.41
C GLY A 235 -5.29 18.00 -11.83
N VAL A 236 -6.48 17.84 -12.38
CA VAL A 236 -6.83 18.23 -13.75
C VAL A 236 -7.94 19.27 -13.72
N ALA A 237 -7.71 20.36 -14.43
CA ALA A 237 -8.70 21.43 -14.55
C ALA A 237 -8.86 21.88 -16.02
#